data_d9f436a8863749ee8985710a5f37b3a7
#
_entry.id   d9f436a8863749ee8985710a5f37b3a7
#
_cell.length_a   1.000
_cell.length_b   1.000
_cell.length_c   1.000
_cell.angle_alpha   90.00
_cell.angle_beta   90.00
_cell.angle_gamma   90.00
#
_symmetry.space_group_name_H-M   'P 1'
#
loop_
_entity.id
_entity.type
_entity.pdbx_description
1 polymer ?
#
loop_
_entity_poly.entity_id
_entity_poly.type
_entity_poly.pdbx_seq_one_letter_code
_entity_poly.pdbx_strand_id
1 'polypeptide(L)'
;VLEWEQAQLDRVVSDVFGYHALQLGLPQLDALRENRMPCRGLVLDAESGASAPYTFPRGVAGGLPGRHAPSGRSAVWCDLLDLPFEAQSVDLLVMPHTLEFTRDPHRLLREAERVLMPEGQLIILGFNSLSLWGARQSVGKVTGRPFVPAAHDLIAFTRLKDWIKLLGFDLERGRFGCYRPPLVGEKWLSRYEFMEAAGDRWWPIFGAVYMVTAIKRVRGMRLIGPLKVKKPVLAAGLAPAATPNTRNKAK
;
A
#
# COMPACT_ATOMS: atom_id res chain seq x y z
N VAL A 1 3.71 18.23 6.31
CA VAL A 1 3.73 16.92 5.63
C VAL A 1 3.51 15.84 6.67
N LEU A 2 4.42 15.67 7.62
CA LEU A 2 4.32 14.60 8.65
C LEU A 2 2.98 14.58 9.41
N GLU A 3 2.41 15.74 9.71
CA GLU A 3 1.09 15.82 10.39
C GLU A 3 -0.04 15.27 9.51
N TRP A 4 -0.02 15.59 8.22
CA TRP A 4 -1.01 15.06 7.28
C TRP A 4 -0.85 13.54 7.12
N GLU A 5 0.38 13.08 6.95
CA GLU A 5 0.70 11.65 6.82
C GLU A 5 0.25 10.87 8.04
N GLN A 6 0.59 11.38 9.24
CA GLN A 6 0.18 10.77 10.49
C GLN A 6 -1.36 10.69 10.61
N ALA A 7 -2.05 11.79 10.30
CA ALA A 7 -3.51 11.82 10.36
C ALA A 7 -4.18 10.86 9.34
N GLN A 8 -3.57 10.66 8.17
CA GLN A 8 -4.08 9.70 7.19
C GLN A 8 -3.80 8.26 7.63
N LEU A 9 -2.59 7.99 8.14
CA LEU A 9 -2.22 6.68 8.65
C LEU A 9 -3.12 6.26 9.79
N ASP A 10 -3.32 7.13 10.78
CA ASP A 10 -4.18 6.84 11.95
C ASP A 10 -5.58 6.39 11.54
N ARG A 11 -6.14 7.02 10.52
CA ARG A 11 -7.48 6.66 10.00
C ARG A 11 -7.51 5.31 9.30
N VAL A 12 -6.43 4.97 8.60
CA VAL A 12 -6.41 3.73 7.80
C VAL A 12 -5.99 2.55 8.66
N VAL A 13 -4.95 2.70 9.50
CA VAL A 13 -4.43 1.59 10.29
C VAL A 13 -5.34 1.18 11.45
N SER A 14 -6.24 2.06 11.92
CA SER A 14 -7.20 1.75 12.99
C SER A 14 -8.21 0.68 12.58
N ASP A 15 -8.51 0.60 11.28
CA ASP A 15 -9.50 -0.32 10.72
C ASP A 15 -8.88 -1.66 10.25
N VAL A 16 -7.55 -1.78 10.33
CA VAL A 16 -6.85 -3.00 9.91
C VAL A 16 -6.66 -3.94 11.09
N PHE A 17 -7.14 -5.17 10.93
CA PHE A 17 -7.07 -6.22 11.94
C PHE A 17 -6.11 -7.32 11.52
N GLY A 18 -5.48 -7.96 12.50
CA GLY A 18 -4.55 -9.07 12.31
C GLY A 18 -3.71 -9.28 13.55
N TYR A 19 -2.59 -9.96 13.42
CA TYR A 19 -1.65 -10.26 14.49
C TYR A 19 -0.35 -9.46 14.37
N HIS A 20 0.20 -9.34 13.15
CA HIS A 20 1.52 -8.80 12.90
C HIS A 20 1.45 -7.57 12.00
N ALA A 21 1.81 -6.41 12.54
CA ALA A 21 1.95 -5.17 11.80
C ALA A 21 3.40 -4.71 11.81
N LEU A 22 3.96 -4.39 10.65
CA LEU A 22 5.32 -3.90 10.50
C LEU A 22 5.35 -2.54 9.83
N GLN A 23 6.20 -1.66 10.32
CA GLN A 23 6.58 -0.41 9.68
C GLN A 23 8.02 -0.52 9.18
N LEU A 24 8.28 -0.22 7.91
CA LEU A 24 9.62 -0.18 7.34
C LEU A 24 10.13 1.26 7.25
N GLY A 25 11.25 1.53 7.89
CA GLY A 25 11.91 2.84 7.84
C GLY A 25 11.18 3.96 8.59
N LEU A 26 11.62 5.18 8.40
CA LEU A 26 11.10 6.46 8.90
C LEU A 26 10.61 6.42 10.37
N PRO A 27 11.51 6.32 11.35
CA PRO A 27 11.14 6.21 12.77
C PRO A 27 10.51 7.48 13.35
N GLN A 28 10.58 8.62 12.65
CA GLN A 28 9.97 9.88 13.04
C GLN A 28 8.44 9.87 12.90
N LEU A 29 7.92 9.00 12.03
CA LEU A 29 6.50 8.79 11.82
C LEU A 29 6.09 7.51 12.56
N ASP A 30 5.17 7.63 13.51
CA ASP A 30 4.63 6.48 14.21
C ASP A 30 3.40 5.94 13.45
N ALA A 31 3.66 5.20 12.36
CA ALA A 31 2.63 4.74 11.45
C ALA A 31 1.65 3.72 12.08
N LEU A 32 2.04 3.06 13.16
CA LEU A 32 1.24 2.00 13.79
C LEU A 32 0.66 2.40 15.16
N ARG A 33 0.67 3.69 15.53
CA ARG A 33 0.25 4.11 16.88
C ARG A 33 -1.22 3.82 17.17
N GLU A 34 -2.11 3.98 16.19
CA GLU A 34 -3.55 3.72 16.32
C GLU A 34 -3.94 2.28 15.93
N ASN A 35 -2.96 1.48 15.50
CA ASN A 35 -3.22 0.08 15.17
C ASN A 35 -3.35 -0.77 16.44
N ARG A 36 -4.29 -1.70 16.44
CA ARG A 36 -4.65 -2.54 17.58
C ARG A 36 -4.06 -3.95 17.55
N MET A 37 -3.21 -4.25 16.58
CA MET A 37 -2.57 -5.56 16.48
C MET A 37 -1.61 -5.78 17.66
N PRO A 38 -1.54 -7.01 18.20
CA PRO A 38 -0.70 -7.29 19.37
C PRO A 38 0.80 -7.20 19.07
N CYS A 39 1.21 -7.62 17.88
CA CYS A 39 2.62 -7.59 17.47
C CYS A 39 2.87 -6.44 16.48
N ARG A 40 3.49 -5.36 16.98
CA ARG A 40 3.84 -4.19 16.16
C ARG A 40 5.33 -4.01 16.17
N GLY A 41 5.94 -4.02 14.99
CA GLY A 41 7.39 -3.91 14.80
C GLY A 41 7.79 -2.70 13.95
N LEU A 42 8.96 -2.14 14.26
CA LEU A 42 9.64 -1.16 13.42
C LEU A 42 10.88 -1.82 12.83
N VAL A 43 11.00 -1.80 11.52
CA VAL A 43 12.15 -2.33 10.80
C VAL A 43 12.96 -1.18 10.24
N LEU A 44 14.24 -1.16 10.57
CA LEU A 44 15.18 -0.11 10.19
C LEU A 44 16.27 -0.70 9.30
N ASP A 45 16.69 0.07 8.31
CA ASP A 45 17.75 -0.35 7.41
C ASP A 45 19.11 -0.32 8.13
N ALA A 46 19.77 -1.45 8.15
CA ALA A 46 21.09 -1.61 8.76
C ALA A 46 22.19 -0.83 8.03
N GLU A 47 22.09 -0.67 6.70
CA GLU A 47 23.05 0.10 5.93
C GLU A 47 22.88 1.62 6.12
N SER A 48 21.66 2.09 6.31
CA SER A 48 21.38 3.50 6.58
C SER A 48 21.84 3.96 7.97
N GLY A 49 22.12 3.05 8.88
CA GLY A 49 22.55 3.36 10.26
C GLY A 49 23.87 4.14 10.34
N ALA A 50 24.71 4.08 9.32
CA ALA A 50 25.96 4.84 9.23
C ALA A 50 25.84 6.20 8.52
N SER A 51 24.78 6.41 7.73
CA SER A 51 24.61 7.60 6.86
C SER A 51 23.18 8.12 6.84
N ALA A 52 22.32 7.68 7.77
CA ALA A 52 20.95 8.13 7.78
C ALA A 52 20.86 9.65 7.94
N PRO A 53 20.16 10.35 7.04
CA PRO A 53 19.90 11.79 7.18
C PRO A 53 18.94 12.08 8.35
N TYR A 54 18.62 11.05 9.14
CA TYR A 54 17.70 11.10 10.25
C TYR A 54 18.47 11.24 11.55
N THR A 55 18.42 12.43 12.12
CA THR A 55 18.83 12.62 13.51
C THR A 55 17.78 11.93 14.38
N PHE A 56 18.09 10.74 14.87
CA PHE A 56 17.22 10.07 15.84
C PHE A 56 17.03 10.97 17.06
N PRO A 57 15.80 11.12 17.57
CA PRO A 57 15.60 11.72 18.88
C PRO A 57 16.50 10.99 19.87
N ARG A 58 17.28 11.73 20.69
CA ARG A 58 18.13 11.19 21.75
C ARG A 58 17.32 10.27 22.65
N GLY A 59 17.34 8.98 22.41
CA GLY A 59 16.55 7.95 23.11
C GLY A 59 16.36 6.68 22.29
N VAL A 60 16.47 6.75 20.97
CA VAL A 60 16.36 5.58 20.09
C VAL A 60 17.74 5.09 19.63
N ALA A 61 18.77 5.95 19.75
CA ALA A 61 20.17 5.62 19.45
C ALA A 61 20.79 4.86 20.63
N GLY A 62 20.62 3.58 20.69
CA GLY A 62 21.21 2.72 21.69
C GLY A 62 21.09 1.27 21.29
N GLY A 63 21.71 0.98 20.12
CA GLY A 63 21.71 -0.32 19.51
C GLY A 63 22.14 -1.42 20.45
N LEU A 64 21.37 -2.41 20.50
CA LEU A 64 21.63 -3.83 20.68
C LEU A 64 20.31 -4.50 20.34
N PRO A 65 20.29 -5.68 19.72
CA PRO A 65 19.05 -6.39 19.41
C PRO A 65 18.27 -6.59 20.72
N GLY A 66 17.04 -6.09 20.77
CA GLY A 66 16.14 -6.25 21.92
C GLY A 66 15.80 -4.98 22.70
N ARG A 67 16.23 -3.77 22.31
CA ARG A 67 15.76 -2.54 22.97
C ARG A 67 14.44 -2.07 22.35
N HIS A 68 13.45 -1.93 23.21
CA HIS A 68 12.12 -1.43 22.86
C HIS A 68 12.19 -0.02 22.29
N ALA A 69 11.48 0.20 21.16
CA ALA A 69 11.19 1.53 20.66
C ALA A 69 10.37 2.32 21.71
N PRO A 70 10.40 3.69 21.69
CA PRO A 70 9.76 4.52 22.71
C PRO A 70 8.24 4.27 22.91
N SER A 71 7.60 3.56 22.02
CA SER A 71 6.16 3.21 22.07
C SER A 71 5.89 1.77 22.53
N GLY A 72 6.86 1.07 23.14
CA GLY A 72 6.72 -0.34 23.52
C GLY A 72 6.77 -1.32 22.34
N ARG A 73 7.30 -0.88 21.18
CA ARG A 73 7.46 -1.69 19.97
C ARG A 73 8.83 -2.32 19.90
N SER A 74 8.90 -3.48 19.27
CA SER A 74 10.17 -4.09 18.92
C SER A 74 10.77 -3.39 17.70
N ALA A 75 12.04 -3.01 17.75
CA ALA A 75 12.77 -2.49 16.61
C ALA A 75 13.78 -3.54 16.13
N VAL A 76 13.79 -3.79 14.82
CA VAL A 76 14.70 -4.73 14.16
C VAL A 76 15.54 -3.96 13.13
N TRP A 77 16.86 -4.21 13.14
CA TRP A 77 17.78 -3.67 12.15
C TRP A 77 18.15 -4.80 11.17
N CYS A 78 17.85 -4.63 9.91
CA CYS A 78 18.16 -5.60 8.87
C CYS A 78 18.33 -4.92 7.50
N ASP A 79 18.73 -5.67 6.49
CA ASP A 79 18.61 -5.23 5.11
C ASP A 79 17.13 -5.24 4.73
N LEU A 80 16.61 -4.09 4.29
CA LEU A 80 15.21 -3.97 3.86
C LEU A 80 14.93 -4.76 2.56
N LEU A 81 15.97 -5.10 1.81
CA LEU A 81 15.87 -5.90 0.60
C LEU A 81 15.85 -7.41 0.87
N ASP A 82 16.07 -7.83 2.14
CA ASP A 82 16.04 -9.21 2.58
C ASP A 82 15.50 -9.27 4.03
N LEU A 83 14.20 -9.25 4.15
CA LEU A 83 13.54 -9.13 5.45
C LEU A 83 13.62 -10.45 6.23
N PRO A 84 14.05 -10.44 7.51
CA PRO A 84 14.20 -11.63 8.35
C PRO A 84 12.86 -12.16 8.89
N PHE A 85 11.83 -12.11 8.07
CA PHE A 85 10.50 -12.61 8.39
C PHE A 85 10.12 -13.75 7.46
N GLU A 86 9.38 -14.71 7.99
CA GLU A 86 8.86 -15.81 7.20
C GLU A 86 7.90 -15.32 6.10
N ALA A 87 7.82 -16.08 5.02
CA ALA A 87 6.86 -15.77 3.95
C ALA A 87 5.43 -15.89 4.48
N GLN A 88 4.56 -14.95 4.08
CA GLN A 88 3.14 -14.94 4.46
C GLN A 88 2.92 -14.91 6.00
N SER A 89 3.71 -14.13 6.72
CA SER A 89 3.64 -14.03 8.18
C SER A 89 3.14 -12.67 8.69
N VAL A 90 2.97 -11.67 7.82
CA VAL A 90 2.63 -10.30 8.18
C VAL A 90 1.27 -9.92 7.63
N ASP A 91 0.40 -9.36 8.46
CA ASP A 91 -0.95 -8.93 8.07
C ASP A 91 -0.96 -7.49 7.52
N LEU A 92 -0.16 -6.61 8.10
CA LEU A 92 -0.06 -5.20 7.72
C LEU A 92 1.40 -4.78 7.56
N LEU A 93 1.74 -4.25 6.41
CA LEU A 93 3.04 -3.64 6.12
C LEU A 93 2.88 -2.18 5.74
N VAL A 94 3.53 -1.29 6.47
CA VAL A 94 3.52 0.16 6.19
C VAL A 94 4.91 0.62 5.78
N MET A 95 5.02 1.25 4.63
CA MET A 95 6.26 1.75 4.05
C MET A 95 6.20 3.28 3.86
N PRO A 96 6.48 4.08 4.89
CA PRO A 96 6.52 5.54 4.76
C PRO A 96 7.84 5.94 4.10
N HIS A 97 7.78 6.45 2.87
CA HIS A 97 8.90 6.94 2.06
C HIS A 97 10.05 5.95 1.83
N THR A 98 9.88 4.69 2.22
CA THR A 98 10.95 3.68 2.18
C THR A 98 11.44 3.40 0.76
N LEU A 99 10.52 3.43 -0.22
CA LEU A 99 10.84 3.17 -1.62
C LEU A 99 11.78 4.22 -2.24
N GLU A 100 11.74 5.45 -1.75
CA GLU A 100 12.53 6.57 -2.28
C GLU A 100 13.96 6.58 -1.77
N PHE A 101 14.16 5.96 -0.60
CA PHE A 101 15.48 5.86 0.05
C PHE A 101 16.16 4.52 -0.21
N THR A 102 15.46 3.57 -0.82
CA THR A 102 16.00 2.25 -1.16
C THR A 102 16.71 2.26 -2.52
N ARG A 103 17.79 1.48 -2.64
CA ARG A 103 18.55 1.32 -3.89
C ARG A 103 17.77 0.55 -4.97
N ASP A 104 16.98 -0.44 -4.55
CA ASP A 104 16.16 -1.26 -5.44
C ASP A 104 14.71 -1.33 -4.94
N PRO A 105 13.84 -0.37 -5.35
CA PRO A 105 12.44 -0.36 -4.97
C PRO A 105 11.67 -1.61 -5.42
N HIS A 106 12.08 -2.21 -6.56
CA HIS A 106 11.41 -3.40 -7.07
C HIS A 106 11.69 -4.64 -6.22
N ARG A 107 12.92 -4.79 -5.75
CA ARG A 107 13.29 -5.87 -4.86
C ARG A 107 12.59 -5.71 -3.50
N LEU A 108 12.54 -4.49 -2.97
CA LEU A 108 11.81 -4.21 -1.73
C LEU A 108 10.31 -4.55 -1.85
N LEU A 109 9.67 -4.20 -2.97
CA LEU A 109 8.26 -4.54 -3.19
C LEU A 109 8.04 -6.06 -3.33
N ARG A 110 8.99 -6.81 -3.91
CA ARG A 110 8.93 -8.28 -3.94
C ARG A 110 9.08 -8.88 -2.55
N GLU A 111 9.96 -8.32 -1.71
CA GLU A 111 10.07 -8.73 -0.31
C GLU A 111 8.80 -8.41 0.48
N ALA A 112 8.21 -7.24 0.26
CA ALA A 112 6.91 -6.90 0.83
C ALA A 112 5.82 -7.91 0.42
N GLU A 113 5.80 -8.29 -0.86
CA GLU A 113 4.88 -9.32 -1.35
C GLU A 113 5.14 -10.67 -0.68
N ARG A 114 6.40 -11.09 -0.53
CA ARG A 114 6.77 -12.37 0.07
C ARG A 114 6.31 -12.49 1.52
N VAL A 115 6.55 -11.45 2.31
CA VAL A 115 6.24 -11.48 3.76
C VAL A 115 4.76 -11.28 4.09
N LEU A 116 4.01 -10.57 3.22
CA LEU A 116 2.59 -10.34 3.44
C LEU A 116 1.76 -11.62 3.25
N MET A 117 0.81 -11.83 4.16
CA MET A 117 -0.18 -12.89 4.05
C MET A 117 -1.12 -12.67 2.86
N PRO A 118 -1.78 -13.73 2.36
CA PRO A 118 -2.97 -13.58 1.52
C PRO A 118 -4.00 -12.66 2.22
N GLU A 119 -4.57 -11.72 1.50
CA GLU A 119 -5.46 -10.66 2.00
C GLU A 119 -4.78 -9.66 2.96
N GLY A 120 -3.46 -9.76 3.16
CA GLY A 120 -2.69 -8.79 3.93
C GLY A 120 -2.64 -7.42 3.24
N GLN A 121 -2.52 -6.37 4.04
CA GLN A 121 -2.57 -4.99 3.56
C GLN A 121 -1.17 -4.38 3.46
N LEU A 122 -0.95 -3.66 2.37
CA LEU A 122 0.23 -2.87 2.11
C LEU A 122 -0.15 -1.39 2.04
N ILE A 123 0.48 -0.57 2.89
CA ILE A 123 0.32 0.89 2.86
C ILE A 123 1.65 1.52 2.48
N ILE A 124 1.65 2.31 1.42
CA ILE A 124 2.84 3.00 0.91
C ILE A 124 2.59 4.50 0.94
N LEU A 125 3.51 5.24 1.52
CA LEU A 125 3.57 6.69 1.39
C LEU A 125 4.78 7.07 0.55
N GLY A 126 4.60 8.07 -0.31
CA GLY A 126 5.70 8.52 -1.16
C GLY A 126 5.49 9.95 -1.65
N PHE A 127 6.60 10.58 -2.06
CA PHE A 127 6.58 11.89 -2.69
C PHE A 127 6.17 11.76 -4.16
N ASN A 128 5.27 12.62 -4.58
CA ASN A 128 4.75 12.61 -5.93
C ASN A 128 5.69 13.39 -6.87
N SER A 129 6.27 12.68 -7.84
CA SER A 129 7.14 13.30 -8.84
C SER A 129 6.41 14.30 -9.75
N LEU A 130 5.07 14.18 -9.90
CA LEU A 130 4.25 15.09 -10.71
C LEU A 130 3.79 16.34 -9.94
N SER A 131 4.19 16.50 -8.69
CA SER A 131 3.87 17.66 -7.87
C SER A 131 4.85 18.81 -8.06
N LEU A 132 4.52 19.99 -7.50
CA LEU A 132 5.45 21.12 -7.41
C LEU A 132 6.74 20.76 -6.65
N TRP A 133 6.63 19.84 -5.68
CA TRP A 133 7.78 19.32 -4.93
C TRP A 133 8.66 18.43 -5.81
N GLY A 134 8.05 17.60 -6.65
CA GLY A 134 8.77 16.78 -7.64
C GLY A 134 9.50 17.65 -8.67
N ALA A 135 8.84 18.69 -9.17
CA ALA A 135 9.48 19.65 -10.08
C ALA A 135 10.68 20.34 -9.42
N ARG A 136 10.54 20.81 -8.17
CA ARG A 136 11.64 21.42 -7.41
C ARG A 136 12.78 20.42 -7.16
N GLN A 137 12.48 19.16 -6.86
CA GLN A 137 13.48 18.11 -6.69
C GLN A 137 14.27 17.89 -7.99
N SER A 138 13.57 17.82 -9.12
CA SER A 138 14.20 17.64 -10.44
C SER A 138 15.13 18.80 -10.78
N VAL A 139 14.69 20.04 -10.59
CA VAL A 139 15.54 21.23 -10.76
C VAL A 139 16.71 21.20 -9.77
N GLY A 140 16.46 20.83 -8.53
CA GLY A 140 17.47 20.71 -7.48
C GLY A 140 18.56 19.68 -7.80
N LYS A 141 18.20 18.54 -8.39
CA LYS A 141 19.16 17.54 -8.87
C LYS A 141 20.08 18.11 -9.96
N VAL A 142 19.54 18.86 -10.92
CA VAL A 142 20.31 19.49 -11.99
C VAL A 142 21.25 20.59 -11.46
N THR A 143 20.80 21.36 -10.46
CA THR A 143 21.57 22.46 -9.87
C THR A 143 22.50 22.02 -8.74
N GLY A 144 22.57 20.72 -8.43
CA GLY A 144 23.41 20.19 -7.34
C GLY A 144 22.88 20.48 -5.93
N ARG A 145 21.62 20.95 -5.79
CA ARG A 145 20.97 21.26 -4.51
C ARG A 145 19.61 20.57 -4.43
N PRO A 146 19.56 19.24 -4.30
CA PRO A 146 18.30 18.51 -4.21
C PRO A 146 17.51 18.95 -2.98
N PHE A 147 16.19 19.00 -3.12
CA PHE A 147 15.28 19.37 -2.03
C PHE A 147 15.20 18.28 -0.95
N VAL A 148 15.21 17.01 -1.38
CA VAL A 148 15.33 15.83 -0.51
C VAL A 148 16.68 15.16 -0.82
N PRO A 149 17.74 15.45 -0.03
CA PRO A 149 19.11 15.09 -0.39
C PRO A 149 19.37 13.61 -0.53
N ALA A 150 18.73 12.76 0.31
CA ALA A 150 18.99 11.33 0.36
C ALA A 150 18.08 10.49 -0.53
N ALA A 151 17.07 11.08 -1.17
CA ALA A 151 16.17 10.34 -2.04
C ALA A 151 16.87 9.97 -3.36
N HIS A 152 16.84 8.69 -3.71
CA HIS A 152 17.36 8.21 -4.99
C HIS A 152 16.52 8.76 -6.14
N ASP A 153 15.25 8.35 -6.21
CA ASP A 153 14.30 8.84 -7.20
C ASP A 153 12.89 8.94 -6.64
N LEU A 154 12.20 10.02 -6.97
CA LEU A 154 10.79 10.14 -6.66
C LEU A 154 9.97 9.26 -7.61
N ILE A 155 9.14 8.41 -7.07
CA ILE A 155 8.36 7.45 -7.83
C ILE A 155 7.00 8.06 -8.16
N ALA A 156 6.67 8.15 -9.46
CA ALA A 156 5.34 8.59 -9.86
C ALA A 156 4.29 7.57 -9.39
N PHE A 157 3.16 8.06 -8.91
CA PHE A 157 2.03 7.21 -8.47
C PHE A 157 1.59 6.20 -9.55
N THR A 158 1.55 6.62 -10.82
CA THR A 158 1.20 5.74 -11.95
C THR A 158 2.16 4.57 -12.08
N ARG A 159 3.46 4.83 -11.97
CA ARG A 159 4.51 3.80 -12.02
C ARG A 159 4.40 2.84 -10.83
N LEU A 160 4.21 3.37 -9.62
CA LEU A 160 3.99 2.55 -8.43
C LEU A 160 2.76 1.66 -8.59
N LYS A 161 1.65 2.21 -9.07
CA LYS A 161 0.42 1.46 -9.34
C LYS A 161 0.65 0.28 -10.28
N ASP A 162 1.44 0.46 -11.34
CA ASP A 162 1.74 -0.61 -12.29
C ASP A 162 2.59 -1.70 -11.62
N TRP A 163 3.59 -1.32 -10.80
CA TRP A 163 4.45 -2.27 -10.09
C TRP A 163 3.67 -3.13 -9.10
N ILE A 164 2.82 -2.51 -8.26
CA ILE A 164 2.04 -3.26 -7.26
C ILE A 164 1.00 -4.19 -7.93
N LYS A 165 0.44 -3.79 -9.09
CA LYS A 165 -0.45 -4.66 -9.86
C LYS A 165 0.27 -5.87 -10.45
N LEU A 166 1.49 -5.71 -10.95
CA LEU A 166 2.31 -6.80 -11.46
C LEU A 166 2.65 -7.83 -10.38
N LEU A 167 2.75 -7.40 -9.12
CA LEU A 167 2.99 -8.26 -7.96
C LEU A 167 1.71 -8.91 -7.40
N GLY A 168 0.56 -8.70 -8.04
CA GLY A 168 -0.69 -9.33 -7.62
C GLY A 168 -1.45 -8.58 -6.52
N PHE A 169 -1.07 -7.34 -6.23
CA PHE A 169 -1.84 -6.50 -5.33
C PHE A 169 -3.00 -5.81 -6.04
N ASP A 170 -4.14 -5.77 -5.37
CA ASP A 170 -5.27 -4.93 -5.76
C ASP A 170 -5.18 -3.59 -5.03
N LEU A 171 -5.16 -2.51 -5.80
CA LEU A 171 -5.18 -1.15 -5.26
C LEU A 171 -6.59 -0.86 -4.74
N GLU A 172 -6.70 -0.65 -3.44
CA GLU A 172 -7.97 -0.35 -2.79
C GLU A 172 -8.24 1.16 -2.78
N ARG A 173 -7.25 1.94 -2.35
CA ARG A 173 -7.40 3.37 -2.16
C ARG A 173 -6.10 4.11 -2.46
N GLY A 174 -6.22 5.29 -3.08
CA GLY A 174 -5.15 6.27 -3.21
C GLY A 174 -5.62 7.61 -2.67
N ARG A 175 -4.78 8.27 -1.89
CA ARG A 175 -5.01 9.63 -1.40
C ARG A 175 -3.79 10.48 -1.71
N PHE A 176 -4.04 11.75 -2.00
CA PHE A 176 -2.99 12.74 -2.22
C PHE A 176 -3.17 13.89 -1.22
N GLY A 177 -2.09 14.57 -0.89
CA GLY A 177 -2.14 15.70 0.03
C GLY A 177 -0.91 16.58 -0.05
N CYS A 178 -0.90 17.60 0.81
CA CYS A 178 0.19 18.57 0.88
C CYS A 178 0.36 19.35 -0.43
N TYR A 179 -0.65 20.14 -0.79
CA TYR A 179 -0.66 20.91 -2.04
C TYR A 179 0.13 22.23 -1.94
N ARG A 180 0.59 22.60 -0.76
CA ARG A 180 1.37 23.83 -0.56
C ARG A 180 2.69 23.78 -1.32
N PRO A 181 3.11 24.88 -1.94
CA PRO A 181 4.40 24.93 -2.62
C PRO A 181 5.55 24.71 -1.64
N PRO A 182 6.69 24.17 -2.10
CA PRO A 182 7.86 23.88 -1.28
C PRO A 182 8.64 25.16 -0.93
N LEU A 183 8.03 26.04 -0.15
CA LEU A 183 8.62 27.29 0.30
C LEU A 183 9.13 27.15 1.73
N VAL A 184 10.29 27.74 1.99
CA VAL A 184 10.90 27.79 3.33
C VAL A 184 10.48 29.08 3.99
N GLY A 185 9.59 29.03 4.99
CA GLY A 185 9.16 30.18 5.78
C GLY A 185 7.69 30.09 6.22
N GLU A 186 7.45 30.26 7.52
CA GLU A 186 6.11 30.15 8.11
C GLU A 186 5.11 31.16 7.53
N LYS A 187 5.55 32.40 7.22
CA LYS A 187 4.70 33.43 6.64
C LYS A 187 4.14 33.04 5.27
N TRP A 188 4.91 32.30 4.47
CA TRP A 188 4.47 31.81 3.17
C TRP A 188 3.57 30.58 3.31
N LEU A 189 3.88 29.70 4.25
CA LEU A 189 3.07 28.51 4.51
C LEU A 189 1.65 28.87 4.95
N SER A 190 1.47 29.88 5.81
CA SER A 190 0.15 30.35 6.22
C SER A 190 -0.61 31.02 5.07
N ARG A 191 0.09 31.77 4.20
CA ARG A 191 -0.55 32.43 3.06
C ARG A 191 -1.13 31.47 2.03
N TYR A 192 -0.54 30.27 1.89
CA TYR A 192 -0.97 29.23 0.95
C TYR A 192 -1.82 28.13 1.59
N GLU A 193 -2.35 28.37 2.77
CA GLU A 193 -3.22 27.39 3.48
C GLU A 193 -4.47 27.02 2.68
N PHE A 194 -5.04 27.99 1.95
CA PHE A 194 -6.19 27.76 1.08
C PHE A 194 -5.91 26.74 -0.03
N MET A 195 -4.65 26.54 -0.42
CA MET A 195 -4.26 25.58 -1.46
C MET A 195 -4.52 24.11 -1.03
N GLU A 196 -4.57 23.83 0.27
CA GLU A 196 -4.90 22.47 0.74
C GLU A 196 -6.34 22.10 0.36
N ALA A 197 -7.29 22.98 0.68
CA ALA A 197 -8.70 22.74 0.36
C ALA A 197 -8.99 22.85 -1.17
N ALA A 198 -8.32 23.78 -1.84
CA ALA A 198 -8.46 23.94 -3.29
C ALA A 198 -7.82 22.76 -4.04
N GLY A 199 -6.63 22.30 -3.64
CA GLY A 199 -5.90 21.23 -4.26
C GLY A 199 -6.64 19.90 -4.18
N ASP A 200 -7.18 19.56 -3.00
CA ASP A 200 -7.96 18.35 -2.79
C ASP A 200 -9.21 18.32 -3.69
N ARG A 201 -9.83 19.48 -3.95
CA ARG A 201 -11.05 19.59 -4.77
C ARG A 201 -10.78 19.66 -6.28
N TRP A 202 -9.75 20.43 -6.71
CA TRP A 202 -9.56 20.78 -8.12
C TRP A 202 -8.42 20.01 -8.80
N TRP A 203 -7.38 19.65 -8.04
CA TRP A 203 -6.18 19.00 -8.57
C TRP A 203 -5.68 17.86 -7.68
N PRO A 204 -6.50 16.86 -7.35
CA PRO A 204 -6.13 15.84 -6.37
C PRO A 204 -4.83 15.11 -6.70
N ILE A 205 -4.48 14.95 -7.97
CA ILE A 205 -3.29 14.19 -8.41
C ILE A 205 -1.97 14.95 -8.18
N PHE A 206 -2.03 16.27 -7.97
CA PHE A 206 -0.82 17.10 -7.83
C PHE A 206 -0.37 17.32 -6.38
N GLY A 207 -0.96 16.64 -5.42
CA GLY A 207 -0.46 16.64 -4.05
C GLY A 207 1.00 16.25 -3.97
N ALA A 208 1.75 16.86 -3.05
CA ALA A 208 3.18 16.57 -2.86
C ALA A 208 3.44 15.15 -2.39
N VAL A 209 2.52 14.60 -1.62
CA VAL A 209 2.59 13.26 -1.07
C VAL A 209 1.38 12.45 -1.52
N TYR A 210 1.60 11.18 -1.78
CA TYR A 210 0.54 10.20 -1.96
C TYR A 210 0.60 9.12 -0.89
N MET A 211 -0.57 8.58 -0.55
CA MET A 211 -0.72 7.37 0.23
C MET A 211 -1.51 6.36 -0.58
N VAL A 212 -0.99 5.15 -0.70
CA VAL A 212 -1.60 4.02 -1.41
C VAL A 212 -1.89 2.91 -0.43
N THR A 213 -3.11 2.42 -0.44
CA THR A 213 -3.50 1.17 0.25
C THR A 213 -3.77 0.11 -0.79
N ALA A 214 -3.13 -1.04 -0.65
CA ALA A 214 -3.28 -2.18 -1.53
C ALA A 214 -3.43 -3.47 -0.73
N ILE A 215 -4.16 -4.43 -1.28
CA ILE A 215 -4.39 -5.73 -0.65
C ILE A 215 -3.76 -6.82 -1.52
N LYS A 216 -3.02 -7.73 -0.90
CA LYS A 216 -2.44 -8.88 -1.58
C LYS A 216 -3.55 -9.89 -1.91
N ARG A 217 -4.00 -9.91 -3.18
CA ARG A 217 -4.98 -10.87 -3.65
C ARG A 217 -4.30 -12.13 -4.17
N VAL A 218 -4.42 -13.22 -3.44
CA VAL A 218 -4.07 -14.53 -3.98
C VAL A 218 -5.27 -15.02 -4.78
N ARG A 219 -5.09 -15.17 -6.08
CA ARG A 219 -6.12 -15.79 -6.94
C ARG A 219 -6.28 -17.25 -6.52
N GLY A 220 -7.17 -17.49 -5.57
CA GLY A 220 -7.59 -18.83 -5.23
C GLY A 220 -8.16 -19.51 -6.48
N MET A 221 -8.02 -20.83 -6.60
CA MET A 221 -8.70 -21.61 -7.61
C MET A 221 -10.19 -21.24 -7.56
N ARG A 222 -10.69 -20.59 -8.59
CA ARG A 222 -12.14 -20.46 -8.79
C ARG A 222 -12.63 -21.88 -9.02
N LEU A 223 -13.25 -22.48 -8.03
CA LEU A 223 -14.06 -23.68 -8.26
C LEU A 223 -15.09 -23.30 -9.31
N ILE A 224 -14.83 -23.75 -10.54
CA ILE A 224 -15.85 -23.69 -11.59
C ILE A 224 -16.93 -24.63 -11.08
N GLY A 225 -17.98 -24.06 -10.45
CA GLY A 225 -19.12 -24.83 -10.02
C GLY A 225 -19.63 -25.67 -11.20
N PRO A 226 -20.24 -26.84 -10.95
CA PRO A 226 -20.68 -27.71 -12.01
C PRO A 226 -21.51 -26.88 -13.00
N LEU A 227 -21.10 -26.89 -14.26
CA LEU A 227 -21.89 -26.33 -15.35
C LEU A 227 -23.31 -26.84 -15.14
N LYS A 228 -24.26 -25.93 -14.92
CA LYS A 228 -25.68 -26.26 -14.98
C LYS A 228 -25.94 -26.75 -16.40
N VAL A 229 -25.77 -28.06 -16.59
CA VAL A 229 -26.22 -28.73 -17.81
C VAL A 229 -27.72 -28.45 -17.88
N LYS A 230 -28.15 -27.58 -18.80
CA LYS A 230 -29.56 -27.41 -19.10
C LYS A 230 -30.07 -28.81 -19.43
N LYS A 231 -30.89 -29.38 -18.54
CA LYS A 231 -31.59 -30.62 -18.84
C LYS A 231 -32.32 -30.41 -20.19
N PRO A 232 -32.13 -31.31 -21.18
CA PRO A 232 -32.88 -31.18 -22.43
C PRO A 232 -34.34 -31.14 -22.03
N VAL A 233 -35.04 -30.12 -22.50
CA VAL A 233 -36.51 -30.04 -22.41
C VAL A 233 -36.97 -31.19 -23.26
N LEU A 234 -37.39 -32.29 -22.62
CA LEU A 234 -38.14 -33.34 -23.28
C LEU A 234 -39.35 -32.70 -23.86
N ALA A 235 -39.39 -32.62 -25.19
CA ALA A 235 -40.54 -32.14 -25.93
C ALA A 235 -41.75 -33.03 -25.52
N ALA A 236 -42.59 -32.47 -24.68
CA ALA A 236 -43.93 -33.05 -24.43
C ALA A 236 -44.69 -32.95 -25.72
N GLY A 237 -45.08 -34.08 -26.24
CA GLY A 237 -46.05 -34.10 -27.32
C GLY A 237 -45.82 -35.10 -28.42
N LEU A 238 -45.96 -36.34 -28.13
CA LEU A 238 -46.57 -37.29 -29.07
C LEU A 238 -47.65 -38.01 -28.27
N ALA A 239 -48.87 -37.51 -28.36
CA ALA A 239 -50.06 -38.19 -27.95
C ALA A 239 -50.21 -39.45 -28.83
N PRO A 240 -50.47 -40.63 -28.29
CA PRO A 240 -50.72 -41.79 -29.12
C PRO A 240 -52.05 -41.61 -29.86
N ALA A 241 -52.01 -41.74 -31.21
CA ALA A 241 -53.19 -41.73 -32.03
C ALA A 241 -54.09 -42.91 -31.67
N ALA A 242 -55.32 -42.61 -31.28
CA ALA A 242 -56.35 -43.64 -31.02
C ALA A 242 -56.66 -44.37 -32.32
N THR A 243 -56.47 -45.71 -32.33
CA THR A 243 -56.86 -46.61 -33.42
C THR A 243 -58.37 -46.75 -33.45
N PRO A 244 -59.10 -46.52 -34.59
CA PRO A 244 -60.53 -46.72 -34.63
C PRO A 244 -60.86 -48.22 -34.57
N ASN A 245 -61.71 -48.57 -33.61
CA ASN A 245 -62.20 -49.91 -33.41
C ASN A 245 -63.29 -50.23 -34.52
N THR A 246 -62.89 -50.95 -35.52
CA THR A 246 -63.85 -51.50 -36.52
C THR A 246 -64.60 -52.68 -35.93
N ARG A 247 -65.72 -52.39 -35.36
CA ARG A 247 -66.72 -53.40 -34.93
C ARG A 247 -67.32 -54.04 -36.14
N ASN A 248 -66.86 -55.21 -36.51
CA ASN A 248 -67.43 -56.03 -37.55
C ASN A 248 -68.76 -56.64 -37.04
N LYS A 249 -69.88 -56.21 -37.67
CA LYS A 249 -71.18 -56.89 -37.55
C LYS A 249 -71.25 -57.93 -38.66
N ALA A 250 -71.23 -59.16 -38.30
CA ALA A 250 -71.83 -60.26 -39.14
C ALA A 250 -72.73 -61.05 -38.26
N LYS A 251 -73.93 -61.01 -38.72
CA LYS A 251 -75.03 -61.96 -38.69
C LYS A 251 -75.05 -63.03 -37.60
#